data_f3b27f2b015618eb4342e43b522b5925
#
_entry.id   f3b27f2b015618eb4342e43b522b5925
#
_cell.length_a   1.000
_cell.length_b   1.000
_cell.length_c   1.000
_cell.angle_alpha   90.00
_cell.angle_beta   90.00
_cell.angle_gamma   90.00
#
_symmetry.space_group_name_H-M   'P 1'
#
loop_
_entity.id
_entity.type
_entity.pdbx_description
1 polymer ?
#
loop_
_entity_poly.entity_id
_entity_poly.type
_entity_poly.pdbx_seq_one_letter_code
_entity_poly.pdbx_strand_id
1 'polypeptide(L)'
;RVLAPIGVDLPKLVRDQWAIGVIIATSWKAVPFMTLIIGGSLGAINRDILSAARTLGAGPLATFWRIQVPLALPGITAAFLLTFIGGMGAYAVPNLLGPVYPLPLSVHMYVNAFERNNWGLVSAMGTVLSLISIAVLLAYYRATRGMRTAYGGEAR
;
A
#
# COMPACT_ATOMS: atom_id res chain seq x y z
N ARG A 1 -29.92 6.05 3.26
CA ARG A 1 -31.41 6.12 3.19
C ARG A 1 -31.94 6.94 1.99
N VAL A 2 -31.10 7.66 1.23
CA VAL A 2 -31.56 8.50 0.11
C VAL A 2 -31.94 7.67 -1.13
N LEU A 3 -31.43 6.46 -1.28
CA LEU A 3 -31.69 5.56 -2.43
C LEU A 3 -32.64 4.38 -2.12
N ALA A 4 -33.21 4.35 -0.92
CA ALA A 4 -34.19 3.34 -0.55
C ALA A 4 -35.43 3.24 -1.47
N PRO A 5 -35.89 4.34 -2.10
CA PRO A 5 -37.04 4.26 -3.02
C PRO A 5 -36.74 3.58 -4.36
N ILE A 6 -35.48 3.29 -4.68
CA ILE A 6 -35.08 2.68 -5.96
C ILE A 6 -34.85 1.15 -5.82
N GLY A 7 -35.08 0.58 -4.62
CA GLY A 7 -34.96 -0.87 -4.40
C GLY A 7 -33.49 -1.39 -4.50
N VAL A 8 -32.51 -0.52 -4.44
CA VAL A 8 -31.10 -0.89 -4.44
C VAL A 8 -30.62 -0.92 -2.98
N ASP A 9 -30.55 -2.09 -2.41
CA ASP A 9 -29.86 -2.32 -1.13
C ASP A 9 -28.36 -2.21 -1.35
N LEU A 10 -27.84 -0.97 -1.23
CA LEU A 10 -26.42 -0.75 -1.24
C LEU A 10 -25.79 -1.42 0.00
N PRO A 11 -24.72 -2.19 -0.16
CA PRO A 11 -24.03 -2.77 0.98
C PRO A 11 -23.63 -1.65 1.95
N LYS A 12 -23.81 -1.89 3.25
CA LYS A 12 -23.43 -0.95 4.30
C LYS A 12 -21.91 -0.79 4.30
N LEU A 13 -21.37 0.18 3.56
CA LEU A 13 -19.93 0.46 3.47
C LEU A 13 -19.38 1.20 4.70
N VAL A 14 -20.28 1.74 5.54
CA VAL A 14 -19.92 2.45 6.78
C VAL A 14 -20.19 1.54 7.96
N ARG A 15 -19.17 1.36 8.82
CA ARG A 15 -19.21 0.48 10.00
C ARG A 15 -19.55 -0.98 9.64
N ASP A 16 -19.05 -1.39 8.48
CA ASP A 16 -19.19 -2.77 8.01
C ASP A 16 -18.26 -3.70 8.78
N GLN A 17 -18.77 -4.90 9.14
CA GLN A 17 -18.04 -5.92 9.89
C GLN A 17 -16.76 -6.39 9.15
N TRP A 18 -16.74 -6.34 7.83
CA TRP A 18 -15.62 -6.72 6.98
C TRP A 18 -14.69 -5.57 6.64
N ALA A 19 -14.96 -4.37 7.18
CA ALA A 19 -14.16 -3.16 6.93
C ALA A 19 -13.99 -2.81 5.43
N ILE A 20 -14.93 -3.22 4.56
CA ILE A 20 -14.85 -2.99 3.11
C ILE A 20 -14.76 -1.48 2.81
N GLY A 21 -15.57 -0.67 3.51
CA GLY A 21 -15.51 0.79 3.35
C GLY A 21 -14.16 1.40 3.71
N VAL A 22 -13.50 0.87 4.75
CA VAL A 22 -12.13 1.29 5.12
C VAL A 22 -11.14 0.92 4.03
N ILE A 23 -11.23 -0.31 3.50
CA ILE A 23 -10.33 -0.79 2.45
C ILE A 23 -10.47 0.06 1.19
N ILE A 24 -11.69 0.32 0.73
CA ILE A 24 -11.95 1.13 -0.46
C ILE A 24 -11.42 2.56 -0.25
N ALA A 25 -11.76 3.20 0.87
CA ALA A 25 -11.37 4.58 1.13
C ALA A 25 -9.85 4.75 1.30
N THR A 26 -9.19 3.82 1.99
CA THR A 26 -7.73 3.85 2.16
C THR A 26 -7.00 3.56 0.85
N SER A 27 -7.49 2.60 0.06
CA SER A 27 -6.94 2.32 -1.27
C SER A 27 -7.08 3.53 -2.20
N TRP A 28 -8.26 4.14 -2.25
CA TRP A 28 -8.49 5.34 -3.05
C TRP A 28 -7.54 6.49 -2.67
N LYS A 29 -7.38 6.72 -1.37
CA LYS A 29 -6.46 7.74 -0.85
C LYS A 29 -5.00 7.46 -1.22
N ALA A 30 -4.61 6.19 -1.33
CA ALA A 30 -3.25 5.79 -1.65
C ALA A 30 -2.90 5.92 -3.15
N VAL A 31 -3.91 5.88 -4.04
CA VAL A 31 -3.70 5.90 -5.50
C VAL A 31 -2.81 7.05 -5.99
N PRO A 32 -3.02 8.33 -5.61
CA PRO A 32 -2.18 9.43 -6.11
C PRO A 32 -0.72 9.26 -5.70
N PHE A 33 -0.46 8.87 -4.46
CA PHE A 33 0.88 8.68 -3.93
C PHE A 33 1.58 7.48 -4.60
N MET A 34 0.91 6.36 -4.74
CA MET A 34 1.44 5.20 -5.45
C MET A 34 1.72 5.51 -6.92
N THR A 35 0.84 6.26 -7.57
CA THR A 35 1.01 6.67 -8.98
C THR A 35 2.27 7.50 -9.17
N LEU A 36 2.56 8.44 -8.25
CA LEU A 36 3.78 9.24 -8.32
C LEU A 36 5.05 8.39 -8.19
N ILE A 37 5.09 7.47 -7.23
CA ILE A 37 6.28 6.63 -7.01
C ILE A 37 6.48 5.66 -8.18
N ILE A 38 5.41 4.98 -8.61
CA ILE A 38 5.48 4.01 -9.71
C ILE A 38 5.79 4.75 -11.03
N GLY A 39 5.15 5.89 -11.27
CA GLY A 39 5.41 6.73 -12.44
C GLY A 39 6.85 7.23 -12.51
N GLY A 40 7.41 7.66 -11.37
CA GLY A 40 8.82 8.02 -11.27
C GLY A 40 9.75 6.84 -11.58
N SER A 41 9.43 5.65 -11.06
CA SER A 41 10.20 4.43 -11.33
C SER A 41 10.15 4.02 -12.81
N LEU A 42 8.99 4.12 -13.44
CA LEU A 42 8.82 3.86 -14.87
C LEU A 42 9.55 4.91 -15.73
N GLY A 43 9.50 6.17 -15.32
CA GLY A 43 10.19 7.28 -16.00
C GLY A 43 11.72 7.21 -15.93
N ALA A 44 12.27 6.52 -14.93
CA ALA A 44 13.71 6.30 -14.77
C ALA A 44 14.27 5.20 -15.69
N ILE A 45 13.43 4.45 -16.40
CA ILE A 45 13.87 3.40 -17.32
C ILE A 45 14.49 4.06 -18.56
N ASN A 46 15.72 3.61 -18.92
CA ASN A 46 16.41 4.12 -20.10
C ASN A 46 15.59 3.87 -21.37
N ARG A 47 15.39 4.93 -22.15
CA ARG A 47 14.65 4.88 -23.42
C ARG A 47 15.32 3.99 -24.46
N ASP A 48 16.62 3.81 -24.41
CA ASP A 48 17.37 2.96 -25.34
C ASP A 48 16.93 1.49 -25.20
N ILE A 49 16.66 1.03 -23.98
CA ILE A 49 16.14 -0.33 -23.73
C ILE A 49 14.78 -0.52 -24.42
N LEU A 50 13.92 0.50 -24.32
CA LEU A 50 12.59 0.45 -24.94
C LEU A 50 12.66 0.52 -26.47
N SER A 51 13.63 1.30 -26.99
CA SER A 51 13.87 1.41 -28.44
C SER A 51 14.43 0.11 -29.00
N ALA A 52 15.40 -0.51 -28.33
CA ALA A 52 15.95 -1.81 -28.70
C ALA A 52 14.89 -2.92 -28.71
N ALA A 53 13.99 -2.93 -27.74
CA ALA A 53 12.90 -3.89 -27.72
C ALA A 53 11.96 -3.74 -28.93
N ARG A 54 11.68 -2.49 -29.34
CA ARG A 54 10.84 -2.22 -30.52
C ARG A 54 11.53 -2.64 -31.81
N THR A 55 12.83 -2.41 -31.96
CA THR A 55 13.58 -2.86 -33.15
C THR A 55 13.61 -4.38 -33.25
N LEU A 56 13.57 -5.09 -32.12
CA LEU A 56 13.44 -6.56 -32.06
C LEU A 56 12.01 -7.05 -32.28
N GLY A 57 11.06 -6.17 -32.64
CA GLY A 57 9.68 -6.53 -32.97
C GLY A 57 8.78 -6.69 -31.75
N ALA A 58 9.19 -6.28 -30.54
CA ALA A 58 8.33 -6.33 -29.38
C ALA A 58 7.18 -5.33 -29.49
N GLY A 59 5.94 -5.82 -29.43
CA GLY A 59 4.76 -4.97 -29.39
C GLY A 59 4.66 -4.19 -28.05
N PRO A 60 3.85 -3.11 -27.99
CA PRO A 60 3.78 -2.21 -26.83
C PRO A 60 3.38 -2.94 -25.54
N LEU A 61 2.43 -3.87 -25.62
CA LEU A 61 1.97 -4.65 -24.48
C LEU A 61 3.05 -5.63 -23.98
N ALA A 62 3.79 -6.26 -24.90
CA ALA A 62 4.89 -7.14 -24.57
C ALA A 62 6.05 -6.36 -23.91
N THR A 63 6.38 -5.19 -24.44
CA THR A 63 7.37 -4.28 -23.88
C THR A 63 6.98 -3.85 -22.46
N PHE A 64 5.71 -3.50 -22.23
CA PHE A 64 5.22 -3.12 -20.91
C PHE A 64 5.37 -4.27 -19.89
N TRP A 65 4.78 -5.42 -20.15
CA TRP A 65 4.76 -6.53 -19.19
C TRP A 65 6.09 -7.24 -19.01
N ARG A 66 6.91 -7.38 -20.08
CA ARG A 66 8.14 -8.15 -20.04
C ARG A 66 9.39 -7.31 -19.74
N ILE A 67 9.32 -5.99 -19.93
CA ILE A 67 10.49 -5.11 -19.75
C ILE A 67 10.21 -4.02 -18.71
N GLN A 68 9.17 -3.20 -18.91
CA GLN A 68 8.93 -2.06 -18.04
C GLN A 68 8.51 -2.49 -16.63
N VAL A 69 7.56 -3.41 -16.49
CA VAL A 69 7.08 -3.88 -15.19
C VAL A 69 8.20 -4.54 -14.37
N PRO A 70 9.00 -5.49 -14.90
CA PRO A 70 10.12 -6.04 -14.16
C PRO A 70 11.19 -5.02 -13.75
N LEU A 71 11.53 -4.07 -14.62
CA LEU A 71 12.50 -3.02 -14.30
C LEU A 71 11.93 -2.02 -13.27
N ALA A 72 10.64 -1.75 -13.27
CA ALA A 72 9.97 -0.90 -12.30
C ALA A 72 9.61 -1.62 -10.99
N LEU A 73 9.78 -2.94 -10.89
CA LEU A 73 9.42 -3.75 -9.72
C LEU A 73 9.97 -3.19 -8.39
N PRO A 74 11.22 -2.71 -8.30
CA PRO A 74 11.73 -2.09 -7.07
C PRO A 74 10.92 -0.85 -6.65
N GLY A 75 10.48 -0.04 -7.60
CA GLY A 75 9.63 1.12 -7.31
C GLY A 75 8.20 0.74 -6.96
N ILE A 76 7.62 -0.24 -7.65
CA ILE A 76 6.28 -0.76 -7.35
C ILE A 76 6.23 -1.31 -5.93
N THR A 77 7.22 -2.12 -5.57
CA THR A 77 7.29 -2.72 -4.25
C THR A 77 7.58 -1.69 -3.16
N ALA A 78 8.38 -0.65 -3.43
CA ALA A 78 8.59 0.46 -2.50
C ALA A 78 7.29 1.25 -2.28
N ALA A 79 6.53 1.55 -3.33
CA ALA A 79 5.24 2.23 -3.23
C ALA A 79 4.24 1.44 -2.36
N PHE A 80 4.16 0.12 -2.58
CA PHE A 80 3.30 -0.76 -1.80
C PHE A 80 3.69 -0.76 -0.32
N LEU A 81 4.97 -0.89 0.00
CA LEU A 81 5.45 -0.91 1.39
C LEU A 81 5.19 0.39 2.12
N LEU A 82 5.52 1.52 1.50
CA LEU A 82 5.29 2.84 2.10
C LEU A 82 3.80 3.06 2.39
N THR A 83 2.95 2.67 1.45
CA THR A 83 1.49 2.74 1.62
C THR A 83 1.01 1.80 2.71
N PHE A 84 1.54 0.58 2.77
CA PHE A 84 1.18 -0.40 3.78
C PHE A 84 1.56 0.08 5.19
N ILE A 85 2.82 0.51 5.38
CA ILE A 85 3.30 1.00 6.68
C ILE A 85 2.53 2.26 7.10
N GLY A 86 2.29 3.20 6.17
CA GLY A 86 1.48 4.39 6.43
C GLY A 86 0.03 4.07 6.79
N GLY A 87 -0.53 3.01 6.19
CA GLY A 87 -1.88 2.51 6.47
C GLY A 87 -2.02 1.89 7.86
N MET A 88 -0.98 1.22 8.37
CA MET A 88 -1.01 0.58 9.69
C MET A 88 -1.23 1.58 10.83
N GLY A 89 -0.70 2.81 10.72
CA GLY A 89 -0.89 3.88 11.72
C GLY A 89 -2.07 4.81 11.43
N ALA A 90 -2.82 4.59 10.36
CA ALA A 90 -3.91 5.46 9.97
C ALA A 90 -5.07 5.40 10.98
N TYR A 91 -5.50 6.57 11.48
CA TYR A 91 -6.59 6.68 12.46
C TYR A 91 -7.90 7.17 11.83
N ALA A 92 -7.85 8.26 11.06
CA ALA A 92 -9.04 9.00 10.64
C ALA A 92 -10.05 8.15 9.86
N VAL A 93 -9.59 7.43 8.83
CA VAL A 93 -10.48 6.59 7.99
C VAL A 93 -11.03 5.40 8.76
N PRO A 94 -10.21 4.60 9.50
CA PRO A 94 -10.72 3.54 10.34
C PRO A 94 -11.68 4.01 11.42
N ASN A 95 -11.49 5.19 12.00
CA ASN A 95 -12.39 5.74 13.02
C ASN A 95 -13.77 6.10 12.45
N LEU A 96 -13.82 6.63 11.23
CA LEU A 96 -15.06 7.05 10.59
C LEU A 96 -15.84 5.88 9.97
N LEU A 97 -15.15 5.00 9.27
CA LEU A 97 -15.74 3.95 8.45
C LEU A 97 -15.57 2.54 9.01
N GLY A 98 -14.67 2.35 9.96
CA GLY A 98 -14.36 1.05 10.52
C GLY A 98 -15.48 0.44 11.34
N PRO A 99 -15.40 -0.89 11.58
CA PRO A 99 -16.36 -1.59 12.41
C PRO A 99 -16.34 -1.07 13.85
N VAL A 100 -17.51 -1.13 14.51
CA VAL A 100 -17.62 -0.80 15.93
C VAL A 100 -16.97 -1.87 16.80
N TYR A 101 -16.96 -3.12 16.32
CA TYR A 101 -16.34 -4.25 16.99
C TYR A 101 -15.94 -5.33 15.96
N PRO A 102 -14.72 -5.86 16.01
CA PRO A 102 -13.59 -5.36 16.82
C PRO A 102 -13.10 -3.99 16.32
N LEU A 103 -12.70 -3.13 17.26
CA LEU A 103 -12.13 -1.81 16.92
C LEU A 103 -10.80 -1.97 16.16
N PRO A 104 -10.59 -1.21 15.08
CA PRO A 104 -9.28 -1.14 14.43
C PRO A 104 -8.18 -0.74 15.42
N LEU A 105 -6.99 -1.33 15.30
CA LEU A 105 -5.90 -1.16 16.27
C LEU A 105 -5.56 0.32 16.51
N SER A 106 -5.48 1.13 15.47
CA SER A 106 -5.20 2.57 15.56
C SER A 106 -6.27 3.33 16.33
N VAL A 107 -7.55 2.98 16.14
CA VAL A 107 -8.68 3.56 16.90
C VAL A 107 -8.61 3.12 18.35
N HIS A 108 -8.30 1.85 18.60
CA HIS A 108 -8.16 1.31 19.95
C HIS A 108 -7.02 1.99 20.72
N MET A 109 -5.88 2.26 20.05
CA MET A 109 -4.78 3.03 20.63
C MET A 109 -5.21 4.45 21.00
N TYR A 110 -5.94 5.13 20.11
CA TYR A 110 -6.43 6.48 20.37
C TYR A 110 -7.36 6.56 21.59
N VAL A 111 -8.36 5.67 21.64
CA VAL A 111 -9.31 5.60 22.76
C VAL A 111 -8.57 5.33 24.09
N ASN A 112 -7.61 4.41 24.11
CA ASN A 112 -6.86 4.12 25.33
C ASN A 112 -5.94 5.27 25.73
N ALA A 113 -5.34 6.02 24.76
CA ALA A 113 -4.48 7.17 25.06
C ALA A 113 -5.29 8.34 25.64
N PHE A 114 -6.33 8.76 24.93
CA PHE A 114 -6.98 10.07 25.19
C PHE A 114 -8.25 9.96 26.01
N GLU A 115 -8.99 8.85 25.96
CA GLU A 115 -10.22 8.69 26.74
C GLU A 115 -9.99 7.94 28.04
N ARG A 116 -9.09 6.93 28.03
CA ARG A 116 -8.82 6.08 29.20
C ARG A 116 -7.52 6.42 29.92
N ASN A 117 -6.72 7.33 29.39
CA ASN A 117 -5.40 7.73 29.90
C ASN A 117 -4.46 6.55 30.22
N ASN A 118 -4.59 5.44 29.47
CA ASN A 118 -3.81 4.22 29.65
C ASN A 118 -2.59 4.18 28.71
N TRP A 119 -1.62 5.03 29.00
CA TRP A 119 -0.40 5.17 28.19
C TRP A 119 0.46 3.91 28.16
N GLY A 120 0.42 3.10 29.24
CA GLY A 120 1.15 1.83 29.28
C GLY A 120 0.69 0.85 28.20
N LEU A 121 -0.64 0.68 28.05
CA LEU A 121 -1.22 -0.19 27.03
C LEU A 121 -0.95 0.36 25.61
N VAL A 122 -1.06 1.68 25.44
CA VAL A 122 -0.77 2.34 24.16
C VAL A 122 0.67 2.14 23.74
N SER A 123 1.61 2.27 24.65
CA SER A 123 3.04 2.04 24.40
C SER A 123 3.32 0.59 24.00
N ALA A 124 2.67 -0.38 24.65
CA ALA A 124 2.77 -1.78 24.29
C ALA A 124 2.24 -2.06 22.87
N MET A 125 1.06 -1.52 22.55
CA MET A 125 0.46 -1.63 21.20
C MET A 125 1.35 -0.97 20.15
N GLY A 126 1.90 0.21 20.42
CA GLY A 126 2.81 0.92 19.52
C GLY A 126 4.10 0.14 19.28
N THR A 127 4.64 -0.50 20.32
CA THR A 127 5.81 -1.37 20.19
C THR A 127 5.53 -2.56 19.28
N VAL A 128 4.40 -3.24 19.47
CA VAL A 128 4.00 -4.37 18.62
C VAL A 128 3.84 -3.90 17.15
N LEU A 129 3.17 -2.77 16.93
CA LEU A 129 2.99 -2.20 15.60
C LEU A 129 4.34 -1.89 14.93
N SER A 130 5.26 -1.30 15.69
CA SER A 130 6.62 -0.97 15.21
C SER A 130 7.41 -2.22 14.86
N LEU A 131 7.34 -3.27 15.68
CA LEU A 131 8.00 -4.54 15.41
C LEU A 131 7.46 -5.21 14.15
N ILE A 132 6.15 -5.21 13.94
CA ILE A 132 5.52 -5.72 12.71
C ILE A 132 6.01 -4.90 11.50
N SER A 133 6.02 -3.58 11.59
CA SER A 133 6.49 -2.70 10.51
C SER A 133 7.95 -2.96 10.15
N ILE A 134 8.82 -3.13 11.15
CA ILE A 134 10.23 -3.47 10.97
C ILE A 134 10.36 -4.86 10.33
N ALA A 135 9.59 -5.85 10.79
CA ALA A 135 9.63 -7.20 10.23
C ALA A 135 9.23 -7.20 8.75
N VAL A 136 8.16 -6.48 8.39
CA VAL A 136 7.72 -6.31 6.99
C VAL A 136 8.80 -5.63 6.15
N LEU A 137 9.43 -4.56 6.68
CA LEU A 137 10.51 -3.86 6.00
C LEU A 137 11.73 -4.76 5.77
N LEU A 138 12.12 -5.55 6.76
CA LEU A 138 13.23 -6.49 6.65
C LEU A 138 12.94 -7.62 5.67
N ALA A 139 11.72 -8.17 5.69
CA ALA A 139 11.28 -9.18 4.74
C ALA A 139 11.35 -8.65 3.30
N TYR A 140 10.86 -7.43 3.09
CA TYR A 140 10.98 -6.75 1.81
C TYR A 140 12.45 -6.55 1.38
N TYR A 141 13.27 -6.01 2.27
CA TYR A 141 14.69 -5.78 1.96
C TYR A 141 15.40 -7.07 1.56
N ARG A 142 15.09 -8.18 2.21
CA ARG A 142 15.62 -9.49 1.83
C ARG A 142 15.11 -9.95 0.46
N ALA A 143 13.82 -9.79 0.19
CA ALA A 143 13.22 -10.18 -1.08
C ALA A 143 13.78 -9.38 -2.27
N THR A 144 14.03 -8.07 -2.08
CA THR A 144 14.51 -7.20 -3.15
C THR A 144 16.03 -7.22 -3.34
N ARG A 145 16.79 -7.69 -2.37
CA ARG A 145 18.25 -7.90 -2.54
C ARG A 145 18.58 -8.82 -3.71
N GLY A 146 17.87 -9.93 -3.84
CA GLY A 146 18.07 -10.89 -4.94
C GLY A 146 17.78 -10.30 -6.33
N MET A 147 16.85 -9.36 -6.41
CA MET A 147 16.52 -8.70 -7.68
C MET A 147 17.57 -7.65 -8.09
N ARG A 148 18.17 -6.92 -7.13
CA ARG A 148 19.22 -5.93 -7.42
C ARG A 148 20.51 -6.57 -7.94
N THR A 149 20.88 -7.74 -7.47
CA THR A 149 22.03 -8.48 -7.95
C THR A 149 21.82 -9.07 -9.34
N ALA A 150 20.58 -9.42 -9.69
CA ALA A 150 20.26 -9.95 -11.02
C ALA A 150 20.23 -8.87 -12.12
N TYR A 151 19.89 -7.62 -11.79
CA TYR A 151 19.76 -6.52 -12.76
C TYR A 151 20.84 -5.43 -12.64
N GLY A 152 21.68 -5.45 -11.61
CA GLY A 152 22.73 -4.46 -11.34
C GLY A 152 24.16 -4.95 -11.61
N GLY A 153 24.35 -6.09 -12.22
CA GLY A 153 25.64 -6.77 -12.35
C GLY A 153 26.54 -6.34 -13.51
N GLU A 154 26.22 -5.29 -14.27
CA GLU A 154 27.08 -4.84 -15.37
C GLU A 154 27.22 -3.32 -15.43
N ALA A 155 27.75 -2.74 -14.36
CA ALA A 155 28.30 -1.38 -14.39
C ALA A 155 29.66 -1.40 -13.69
N ARG A 156 30.64 -2.04 -14.35
CA ARG A 156 32.06 -1.82 -14.13
C ARG A 156 32.76 -1.74 -15.48
#